data_130fe704de356af36211c1698f029e85
#
_entry.id   130fe704de356af36211c1698f029e85
#
_cell.length_a   1.000
_cell.length_b   1.000
_cell.length_c   1.000
_cell.angle_alpha   90.00
_cell.angle_beta   90.00
_cell.angle_gamma   90.00
#
_symmetry.space_group_name_H-M   'P 1'
#
loop_
_entity.id
_entity.type
_entity.pdbx_description
1 polymer ?
#
loop_
_entity_poly.entity_id
_entity_poly.type
_entity_poly.pdbx_seq_one_letter_code
_entity_poly.pdbx_strand_id
1 'polypeptide(L)'
;MDLKKNHNIKSLVLDLRGNGGGVLEGAVQIVGMFVPKGSEVLSTKGKIKQWDRTYRTSTEPLDTVMPLAILINGGTASAAEIVSGSLQDMDRAVLVGQRSFGKGLVQAPRDLPYNGKVKITMSKYYIPSGRCIQQIDYSHRKEDGSVAAIPDSLTSVFYTSKKRPVRDGGGVRPEFEVKEPKVPTMMYYLAADTVLFDFVTDWAQKHKTIAPIEEFTVSDEDFEALKQYAKSKNFTYDRQSEKVLRNLKEVAEFEGYLEEDSTAFKELEAKLTPNLEKDFDRFKDEVKRVMAAEIVKRYYYQRGELQESLKDDLVLEKALEVLGDPDLYRRTLSVPVELEAATKGTE
;
A
#
# COMPACT_ATOMS: atom_id res chain seq x y z
N MET A 1 -8.74 17.75 -15.88
CA MET A 1 -9.60 18.64 -16.69
C MET A 1 -10.50 17.84 -17.61
N ASP A 2 -9.97 16.84 -18.27
CA ASP A 2 -10.70 16.02 -19.26
C ASP A 2 -11.87 15.24 -18.66
N LEU A 3 -11.66 14.56 -17.53
CA LEU A 3 -12.70 13.82 -16.81
C LEU A 3 -13.93 14.70 -16.46
N LYS A 4 -13.71 15.92 -15.97
CA LYS A 4 -14.80 16.85 -15.65
C LYS A 4 -15.57 17.31 -16.89
N LYS A 5 -14.86 17.59 -17.98
CA LYS A 5 -15.46 18.11 -19.21
C LYS A 5 -16.22 17.04 -19.98
N ASN A 6 -15.68 15.82 -20.03
CA ASN A 6 -16.17 14.78 -20.93
C ASN A 6 -17.01 13.70 -20.23
N HIS A 7 -16.96 13.58 -18.90
CA HIS A 7 -17.58 12.48 -18.17
C HIS A 7 -18.49 12.87 -17.01
N ASN A 8 -18.72 14.18 -16.78
CA ASN A 8 -19.60 14.70 -15.71
C ASN A 8 -19.41 13.98 -14.34
N ILE A 9 -18.13 13.79 -13.96
CA ILE A 9 -17.79 13.09 -12.73
C ILE A 9 -18.33 13.83 -11.49
N LYS A 10 -18.84 13.08 -10.51
CA LYS A 10 -19.40 13.61 -9.25
C LYS A 10 -18.42 13.50 -8.08
N SER A 11 -17.46 12.61 -8.16
CA SER A 11 -16.44 12.33 -7.15
C SER A 11 -15.18 11.81 -7.81
N LEU A 12 -14.08 11.78 -7.06
CA LEU A 12 -12.78 11.29 -7.53
C LEU A 12 -12.18 10.31 -6.53
N VAL A 13 -11.65 9.20 -7.02
CA VAL A 13 -10.77 8.31 -6.27
C VAL A 13 -9.34 8.49 -6.78
N LEU A 14 -8.42 8.78 -5.87
CA LEU A 14 -6.98 8.83 -6.15
C LEU A 14 -6.31 7.60 -5.53
N ASP A 15 -5.86 6.67 -6.36
CA ASP A 15 -5.19 5.46 -5.90
C ASP A 15 -3.68 5.70 -5.72
N LEU A 16 -3.21 5.64 -4.48
CA LEU A 16 -1.81 5.75 -4.09
C LEU A 16 -1.26 4.45 -3.49
N ARG A 17 -1.99 3.34 -3.61
CA ARG A 17 -1.51 2.03 -3.15
C ARG A 17 -0.25 1.63 -3.93
N GLY A 18 0.73 1.09 -3.25
CA GLY A 18 2.01 0.70 -3.86
C GLY A 18 2.86 1.86 -4.40
N ASN A 19 2.44 3.12 -4.22
CA ASN A 19 3.20 4.28 -4.65
C ASN A 19 4.29 4.64 -3.63
N GLY A 20 5.53 4.30 -3.93
CA GLY A 20 6.71 4.58 -3.08
C GLY A 20 7.08 6.06 -2.95
N GLY A 21 6.32 6.96 -3.57
CA GLY A 21 6.60 8.39 -3.61
C GLY A 21 7.43 8.82 -4.82
N GLY A 22 8.05 9.98 -4.72
CA GLY A 22 8.84 10.58 -5.80
C GLY A 22 9.34 11.98 -5.41
N VAL A 23 9.13 12.94 -6.29
CA VAL A 23 9.58 14.33 -6.11
C VAL A 23 8.64 15.06 -5.17
N LEU A 24 9.21 15.72 -4.15
CA LEU A 24 8.48 16.47 -3.12
C LEU A 24 7.61 17.58 -3.73
N GLU A 25 8.18 18.34 -4.65
CA GLU A 25 7.49 19.44 -5.34
C GLU A 25 6.27 18.93 -6.14
N GLY A 26 6.35 17.72 -6.70
CA GLY A 26 5.23 17.06 -7.36
C GLY A 26 4.08 16.77 -6.38
N ALA A 27 4.38 16.33 -5.15
CA ALA A 27 3.36 16.16 -4.13
C ALA A 27 2.67 17.48 -3.77
N VAL A 28 3.44 18.57 -3.62
CA VAL A 28 2.89 19.92 -3.36
C VAL A 28 1.96 20.37 -4.50
N GLN A 29 2.35 20.10 -5.74
CA GLN A 29 1.52 20.43 -6.91
C GLN A 29 0.22 19.62 -6.94
N ILE A 30 0.27 18.31 -6.64
CA ILE A 30 -0.93 17.46 -6.58
C ILE A 30 -1.88 17.93 -5.49
N VAL A 31 -1.38 18.21 -4.28
CA VAL A 31 -2.20 18.80 -3.20
C VAL A 31 -2.82 20.11 -3.64
N GLY A 32 -2.06 20.96 -4.33
CA GLY A 32 -2.52 22.25 -4.87
C GLY A 32 -3.65 22.14 -5.89
N MET A 33 -3.89 20.97 -6.48
CA MET A 33 -5.05 20.77 -7.35
C MET A 33 -6.37 20.76 -6.57
N PHE A 34 -6.35 20.49 -5.26
CA PHE A 34 -7.53 20.23 -4.44
C PHE A 34 -7.72 21.22 -3.28
N VAL A 35 -6.75 22.09 -3.01
CA VAL A 35 -6.81 23.06 -1.90
C VAL A 35 -6.48 24.47 -2.39
N PRO A 36 -6.94 25.54 -1.70
CA PRO A 36 -6.67 26.91 -2.09
C PRO A 36 -5.17 27.20 -2.25
N LYS A 37 -4.85 28.12 -3.17
CA LYS A 37 -3.50 28.66 -3.33
C LYS A 37 -3.00 29.27 -2.03
N GLY A 38 -1.70 29.06 -1.72
CA GLY A 38 -1.07 29.53 -0.49
C GLY A 38 -1.20 28.58 0.70
N SER A 39 -1.97 27.47 0.57
CA SER A 39 -2.11 26.46 1.62
C SER A 39 -0.76 25.82 1.94
N GLU A 40 -0.44 25.68 3.22
CA GLU A 40 0.76 24.99 3.68
C GLU A 40 0.56 23.47 3.51
N VAL A 41 1.47 22.84 2.78
CA VAL A 41 1.42 21.39 2.51
C VAL A 41 2.34 20.64 3.47
N LEU A 42 3.54 21.13 3.68
CA LEU A 42 4.48 20.55 4.62
C LEU A 42 5.55 21.58 5.04
N SER A 43 6.22 21.26 6.14
CA SER A 43 7.47 21.91 6.52
C SER A 43 8.58 20.88 6.73
N THR A 44 9.83 21.26 6.48
CA THR A 44 11.01 20.43 6.74
C THR A 44 11.81 21.06 7.88
N LYS A 45 12.26 20.24 8.84
CA LYS A 45 13.07 20.69 9.97
C LYS A 45 14.24 19.73 10.19
N GLY A 46 15.45 20.29 10.26
CA GLY A 46 16.70 19.55 10.44
C GLY A 46 17.61 20.12 11.51
N LYS A 47 18.82 19.57 11.64
CA LYS A 47 19.86 20.11 12.53
C LYS A 47 20.32 21.51 12.09
N ILE A 48 20.40 21.74 10.78
CA ILE A 48 20.84 23.01 10.19
C ILE A 48 19.61 23.85 9.90
N LYS A 49 19.28 24.76 10.82
CA LYS A 49 18.05 25.57 10.81
C LYS A 49 17.87 26.41 9.54
N GLN A 50 18.96 26.91 8.95
CA GLN A 50 18.93 27.69 7.70
C GLN A 50 18.39 26.86 6.49
N TRP A 51 18.27 25.53 6.61
CA TRP A 51 17.70 24.66 5.58
C TRP A 51 16.25 24.26 5.87
N ASP A 52 15.70 24.69 6.98
CA ASP A 52 14.29 24.51 7.28
C ASP A 52 13.45 25.26 6.23
N ARG A 53 12.43 24.62 5.71
CA ARG A 53 11.56 25.18 4.65
C ARG A 53 10.12 24.85 4.90
N THR A 54 9.24 25.76 4.49
CA THR A 54 7.79 25.54 4.40
C THR A 54 7.39 25.55 2.93
N TYR A 55 6.66 24.55 2.52
CA TYR A 55 6.18 24.37 1.16
C TYR A 55 4.69 24.68 1.11
N ARG A 56 4.31 25.58 0.20
CA ARG A 56 2.94 26.04 0.02
C ARG A 56 2.51 25.84 -1.43
N THR A 57 1.20 25.66 -1.64
CA THR A 57 0.62 25.62 -2.98
C THR A 57 0.80 26.95 -3.68
N SER A 58 1.15 26.92 -4.98
CA SER A 58 1.49 28.11 -5.77
C SER A 58 0.49 28.39 -6.90
N THR A 59 -0.35 27.42 -7.25
CA THR A 59 -1.33 27.48 -8.35
C THR A 59 -2.75 27.55 -7.83
N GLU A 60 -3.67 28.10 -8.65
CA GLU A 60 -5.11 27.99 -8.38
C GLU A 60 -5.56 26.53 -8.45
N PRO A 61 -6.45 26.09 -7.56
CA PRO A 61 -6.92 24.71 -7.52
C PRO A 61 -7.77 24.35 -8.73
N LEU A 62 -7.75 23.07 -9.09
CA LEU A 62 -8.67 22.54 -10.10
C LEU A 62 -10.07 22.34 -9.53
N ASP A 63 -10.14 21.89 -8.28
CA ASP A 63 -11.41 21.66 -7.58
C ASP A 63 -11.22 21.54 -6.07
N THR A 64 -11.86 22.40 -5.33
CA THR A 64 -11.84 22.39 -3.85
C THR A 64 -13.05 21.74 -3.21
N VAL A 65 -14.07 21.35 -4.00
CA VAL A 65 -15.41 20.96 -3.51
C VAL A 65 -15.75 19.50 -3.79
N MET A 66 -15.36 18.99 -4.98
CA MET A 66 -15.71 17.64 -5.39
C MET A 66 -15.24 16.59 -4.35
N PRO A 67 -16.12 15.66 -3.91
CA PRO A 67 -15.75 14.60 -2.99
C PRO A 67 -14.52 13.82 -3.48
N LEU A 68 -13.57 13.62 -2.59
CA LEU A 68 -12.28 12.98 -2.89
C LEU A 68 -12.02 11.86 -1.89
N ALA A 69 -11.79 10.66 -2.39
CA ALA A 69 -11.25 9.55 -1.61
C ALA A 69 -9.81 9.22 -2.08
N ILE A 70 -8.97 8.79 -1.17
CA ILE A 70 -7.58 8.39 -1.46
C ILE A 70 -7.38 6.96 -0.95
N LEU A 71 -6.97 6.06 -1.85
CA LEU A 71 -6.62 4.70 -1.47
C LEU A 71 -5.14 4.64 -1.08
N ILE A 72 -4.86 4.06 0.09
CA ILE A 72 -3.51 3.89 0.62
C ILE A 72 -3.28 2.48 1.15
N ASN A 73 -2.03 2.03 1.15
CA ASN A 73 -1.60 0.80 1.80
C ASN A 73 -0.14 0.88 2.29
N GLY A 74 0.39 -0.22 2.83
CA GLY A 74 1.77 -0.28 3.32
C GLY A 74 2.85 0.02 2.28
N GLY A 75 2.52 0.03 0.99
CA GLY A 75 3.41 0.45 -0.11
C GLY A 75 3.34 1.95 -0.42
N THR A 76 2.36 2.68 0.14
CA THR A 76 2.25 4.14 0.01
C THR A 76 3.31 4.80 0.88
N ALA A 77 4.29 5.49 0.28
CA ALA A 77 5.44 6.01 1.01
C ALA A 77 5.88 7.42 0.56
N SER A 78 6.55 8.17 1.46
CA SER A 78 7.26 9.42 1.14
C SER A 78 6.35 10.49 0.52
N ALA A 79 6.62 10.94 -0.73
CA ALA A 79 5.82 11.97 -1.42
C ALA A 79 4.33 11.57 -1.55
N ALA A 80 4.01 10.29 -1.69
CA ALA A 80 2.63 9.81 -1.70
C ALA A 80 1.95 9.97 -0.31
N GLU A 81 2.73 9.85 0.78
CA GLU A 81 2.24 10.12 2.13
C GLU A 81 2.08 11.63 2.40
N ILE A 82 2.89 12.48 1.75
CA ILE A 82 2.68 13.93 1.78
C ILE A 82 1.33 14.25 1.15
N VAL A 83 1.01 13.69 -0.01
CA VAL A 83 -0.29 13.92 -0.67
C VAL A 83 -1.44 13.44 0.21
N SER A 84 -1.43 12.18 0.62
CA SER A 84 -2.53 11.59 1.40
C SER A 84 -2.68 12.25 2.77
N GLY A 85 -1.58 12.38 3.51
CA GLY A 85 -1.59 12.94 4.86
C GLY A 85 -1.92 14.43 4.90
N SER A 86 -1.45 15.23 3.93
CA SER A 86 -1.78 16.65 3.88
C SER A 86 -3.25 16.88 3.55
N LEU A 87 -3.82 16.14 2.60
CA LEU A 87 -5.25 16.22 2.27
C LEU A 87 -6.13 15.70 3.40
N GLN A 88 -5.67 14.71 4.18
CA GLN A 88 -6.31 14.27 5.42
C GLN A 88 -6.30 15.38 6.48
N ASP A 89 -5.14 15.98 6.76
CA ASP A 89 -4.97 17.01 7.78
C ASP A 89 -5.74 18.30 7.46
N MET A 90 -5.98 18.57 6.18
CA MET A 90 -6.81 19.67 5.71
C MET A 90 -8.31 19.32 5.63
N ASP A 91 -8.71 18.12 6.05
CA ASP A 91 -10.10 17.63 5.95
C ASP A 91 -10.66 17.72 4.52
N ARG A 92 -9.80 17.51 3.52
CA ARG A 92 -10.16 17.64 2.10
C ARG A 92 -10.48 16.29 1.45
N ALA A 93 -9.93 15.20 1.94
CA ALA A 93 -10.14 13.87 1.41
C ALA A 93 -10.36 12.84 2.53
N VAL A 94 -11.12 11.79 2.22
CA VAL A 94 -11.27 10.60 3.06
C VAL A 94 -10.26 9.55 2.58
N LEU A 95 -9.52 8.96 3.49
CA LEU A 95 -8.55 7.90 3.21
C LEU A 95 -9.16 6.53 3.48
N VAL A 96 -8.93 5.59 2.56
CA VAL A 96 -9.46 4.22 2.62
C VAL A 96 -8.33 3.23 2.35
N GLY A 97 -8.29 2.11 3.08
CA GLY A 97 -7.34 1.02 2.86
C GLY A 97 -6.55 0.64 4.09
N GLN A 98 -5.24 0.65 4.03
CA GLN A 98 -4.36 0.28 5.14
C GLN A 98 -3.41 1.42 5.48
N ARG A 99 -2.85 1.38 6.71
CA ARG A 99 -1.80 2.30 7.17
C ARG A 99 -0.66 2.36 6.15
N SER A 100 -0.18 3.58 5.84
CA SER A 100 0.94 3.81 4.93
C SER A 100 2.29 3.39 5.54
N PHE A 101 3.35 3.46 4.74
CA PHE A 101 4.70 3.00 5.11
C PHE A 101 5.33 3.77 6.30
N GLY A 102 5.13 5.07 6.38
CA GLY A 102 5.75 5.89 7.44
C GLY A 102 7.17 6.35 7.13
N LYS A 103 7.42 6.91 5.94
CA LYS A 103 8.72 7.48 5.56
C LYS A 103 8.66 9.00 5.65
N GLY A 104 9.03 9.54 6.81
CA GLY A 104 9.01 10.96 7.14
C GLY A 104 10.37 11.68 7.06
N LEU A 105 11.38 11.07 6.42
CA LEU A 105 12.73 11.61 6.30
C LEU A 105 13.01 12.18 4.91
N VAL A 106 13.62 13.35 4.86
CA VAL A 106 14.13 13.96 3.63
C VAL A 106 15.60 13.60 3.47
N GLN A 107 15.94 13.00 2.35
CA GLN A 107 17.29 12.60 1.99
C GLN A 107 17.74 13.32 0.73
N ALA A 108 19.00 13.77 0.73
CA ALA A 108 19.62 14.40 -0.43
C ALA A 108 20.94 13.71 -0.80
N PRO A 109 21.22 13.49 -2.09
CA PRO A 109 22.53 13.06 -2.54
C PRO A 109 23.55 14.22 -2.37
N ARG A 110 24.76 13.86 -1.99
CA ARG A 110 25.93 14.75 -1.95
C ARG A 110 27.04 14.12 -2.74
N ASP A 111 27.71 14.94 -3.54
CA ASP A 111 28.85 14.47 -4.33
C ASP A 111 30.05 14.23 -3.43
N LEU A 112 30.79 13.19 -3.74
CA LEU A 112 32.07 12.81 -3.15
C LEU A 112 33.15 12.83 -4.22
N PRO A 113 34.44 12.86 -3.84
CA PRO A 113 35.53 12.66 -4.78
C PRO A 113 35.34 11.37 -5.63
N TYR A 114 35.97 11.35 -6.78
CA TYR A 114 35.96 10.21 -7.71
C TYR A 114 34.57 9.83 -8.24
N ASN A 115 33.72 10.82 -8.52
CA ASN A 115 32.34 10.63 -8.99
C ASN A 115 31.45 9.80 -8.03
N GLY A 116 31.86 9.63 -6.78
CA GLY A 116 31.06 8.99 -5.75
C GLY A 116 29.89 9.87 -5.32
N LYS A 117 28.86 9.25 -4.78
CA LYS A 117 27.71 9.96 -4.15
C LYS A 117 27.35 9.31 -2.83
N VAL A 118 27.07 10.15 -1.82
CA VAL A 118 26.49 9.70 -0.56
C VAL A 118 25.07 10.26 -0.40
N LYS A 119 24.14 9.43 0.03
CA LYS A 119 22.77 9.82 0.33
C LYS A 119 22.64 10.07 1.83
N ILE A 120 22.39 11.31 2.22
CA ILE A 120 22.37 11.74 3.63
C ILE A 120 20.95 12.18 4.01
N THR A 121 20.50 11.76 5.20
CA THR A 121 19.28 12.28 5.81
C THR A 121 19.55 13.72 6.31
N MET A 122 18.78 14.68 5.77
CA MET A 122 18.97 16.10 6.04
C MET A 122 17.97 16.64 7.07
N SER A 123 16.71 16.19 7.01
CA SER A 123 15.61 16.70 7.84
C SER A 123 14.49 15.68 7.97
N LYS A 124 13.59 15.94 8.92
CA LYS A 124 12.25 15.35 8.98
C LYS A 124 11.26 16.28 8.29
N TYR A 125 10.19 15.76 7.73
CA TYR A 125 9.09 16.59 7.29
C TYR A 125 7.86 16.43 8.17
N TYR A 126 7.09 17.51 8.24
CA TYR A 126 5.89 17.64 9.05
C TYR A 126 4.75 18.10 8.14
N ILE A 127 3.63 17.40 8.17
CA ILE A 127 2.44 17.71 7.39
C ILE A 127 1.55 18.74 8.13
N PRO A 128 0.45 19.25 7.56
CA PRO A 128 -0.24 20.45 8.04
C PRO A 128 -0.65 20.44 9.52
N SER A 129 -1.00 19.31 10.09
CA SER A 129 -1.29 19.18 11.53
C SER A 129 -0.05 19.39 12.43
N GLY A 130 1.15 19.43 11.86
CA GLY A 130 2.42 19.49 12.59
C GLY A 130 2.98 18.11 12.95
N ARG A 131 2.32 17.02 12.61
CA ARG A 131 2.81 15.65 12.89
C ARG A 131 3.89 15.22 11.91
N CYS A 132 4.83 14.40 12.41
CA CYS A 132 5.81 13.68 11.60
C CYS A 132 5.37 12.22 11.47
N ILE A 133 5.23 11.73 10.26
CA ILE A 133 4.72 10.37 9.99
C ILE A 133 5.80 9.27 10.06
N GLN A 134 7.05 9.63 10.40
CA GLN A 134 8.16 8.68 10.44
C GLN A 134 7.88 7.52 11.39
N GLN A 135 7.85 6.30 10.86
CA GLN A 135 7.56 5.08 11.61
C GLN A 135 8.81 4.46 12.24
N ILE A 136 9.91 4.42 11.49
CA ILE A 136 11.13 3.74 11.93
C ILE A 136 11.97 4.67 12.79
N ASP A 137 12.32 4.23 13.99
CA ASP A 137 13.23 4.95 14.88
C ASP A 137 14.68 4.55 14.61
N TYR A 138 15.37 5.37 13.82
CA TYR A 138 16.80 5.17 13.53
C TYR A 138 17.73 5.65 14.66
N SER A 139 17.21 6.32 15.69
CA SER A 139 18.02 6.82 16.81
C SER A 139 18.33 5.72 17.83
N HIS A 140 17.48 4.70 17.91
CA HIS A 140 17.67 3.56 18.79
C HIS A 140 17.86 2.28 17.95
N ARG A 141 19.10 1.81 17.87
CA ARG A 141 19.43 0.52 17.23
C ARG A 141 19.58 -0.54 18.30
N LYS A 142 19.09 -1.73 17.98
CA LYS A 142 19.33 -2.93 18.80
C LYS A 142 20.80 -3.39 18.63
N GLU A 143 21.22 -4.30 19.48
CA GLU A 143 22.59 -4.86 19.44
C GLU A 143 22.92 -5.54 18.10
N ASP A 144 21.93 -6.15 17.43
CA ASP A 144 22.03 -6.74 16.10
C ASP A 144 22.04 -5.72 14.96
N GLY A 145 22.01 -4.41 15.27
CA GLY A 145 21.95 -3.32 14.31
C GLY A 145 20.56 -3.05 13.70
N SER A 146 19.56 -3.86 14.03
CA SER A 146 18.19 -3.66 13.56
C SER A 146 17.55 -2.42 14.20
N VAL A 147 16.53 -1.89 13.54
CA VAL A 147 15.74 -0.74 13.99
C VAL A 147 14.29 -1.16 14.19
N ALA A 148 13.64 -0.60 15.19
CA ALA A 148 12.24 -0.87 15.49
C ALA A 148 11.32 0.22 14.94
N ALA A 149 10.06 -0.14 14.69
CA ALA A 149 9.00 0.84 14.50
C ALA A 149 8.67 1.51 15.84
N ILE A 150 8.25 2.77 15.79
CA ILE A 150 7.73 3.49 16.95
C ILE A 150 6.43 2.81 17.38
N PRO A 151 6.34 2.31 18.63
CA PRO A 151 5.10 1.71 19.12
C PRO A 151 3.96 2.74 19.16
N ASP A 152 2.74 2.31 18.88
CA ASP A 152 1.56 3.18 18.91
C ASP A 152 1.36 3.87 20.28
N SER A 153 1.80 3.25 21.37
CA SER A 153 1.76 3.81 22.72
C SER A 153 2.68 5.04 22.92
N LEU A 154 3.68 5.19 22.07
CA LEU A 154 4.63 6.32 22.11
C LEU A 154 4.30 7.41 21.07
N THR A 155 3.19 7.27 20.33
CA THR A 155 2.75 8.28 19.37
C THR A 155 1.97 9.39 20.06
N SER A 156 2.12 10.62 19.53
CA SER A 156 1.41 11.81 20.00
C SER A 156 0.14 12.07 19.18
N VAL A 157 -0.85 12.69 19.81
CA VAL A 157 -2.08 13.10 19.12
C VAL A 157 -1.92 14.51 18.57
N PHE A 158 -2.29 14.68 17.31
CA PHE A 158 -2.40 15.95 16.61
C PHE A 158 -3.82 16.11 16.09
N TYR A 159 -4.13 17.26 15.51
CA TYR A 159 -5.49 17.55 15.07
C TYR A 159 -5.48 18.10 13.64
N THR A 160 -6.43 17.64 12.83
CA THR A 160 -6.69 18.18 11.50
C THR A 160 -7.23 19.62 11.58
N SER A 161 -7.43 20.25 10.44
CA SER A 161 -8.01 21.61 10.36
C SER A 161 -9.36 21.73 11.07
N LYS A 162 -10.19 20.69 11.00
CA LYS A 162 -11.49 20.60 11.70
C LYS A 162 -11.41 19.91 13.07
N LYS A 163 -10.22 19.79 13.64
CA LYS A 163 -10.01 19.21 14.99
C LYS A 163 -10.28 17.71 15.10
N ARG A 164 -10.28 16.95 14.02
CA ARG A 164 -10.28 15.48 14.09
C ARG A 164 -8.94 14.99 14.62
N PRO A 165 -8.90 14.00 15.54
CA PRO A 165 -7.63 13.48 16.07
C PRO A 165 -6.89 12.62 15.01
N VAL A 166 -5.60 12.87 14.86
CA VAL A 166 -4.65 12.10 14.05
C VAL A 166 -3.37 11.86 14.86
N ARG A 167 -2.56 10.87 14.48
CA ARG A 167 -1.35 10.52 15.24
C ARG A 167 -0.10 10.63 14.37
N ASP A 168 1.03 10.86 15.02
CA ASP A 168 2.36 10.77 14.43
C ASP A 168 2.95 9.35 14.54
N GLY A 169 4.21 9.18 14.13
CA GLY A 169 5.06 8.03 14.46
C GLY A 169 4.70 6.70 13.79
N GLY A 170 3.74 6.65 12.89
CA GLY A 170 3.33 5.36 12.36
C GLY A 170 2.76 5.39 10.93
N GLY A 171 3.21 6.33 10.10
CA GLY A 171 2.61 6.55 8.79
C GLY A 171 1.25 7.26 8.88
N VAL A 172 0.53 7.28 7.79
CA VAL A 172 -0.82 7.86 7.71
C VAL A 172 -1.83 6.73 7.89
N ARG A 173 -2.76 6.88 8.84
CA ARG A 173 -3.88 5.94 9.04
C ARG A 173 -5.08 6.38 8.22
N PRO A 174 -5.74 5.47 7.49
CA PRO A 174 -6.99 5.79 6.80
C PRO A 174 -8.15 5.94 7.80
N GLU A 175 -9.18 6.68 7.42
CA GLU A 175 -10.45 6.73 8.14
C GLU A 175 -11.21 5.40 8.08
N PHE A 176 -11.10 4.69 6.97
CA PHE A 176 -11.69 3.36 6.79
C PHE A 176 -10.60 2.33 6.52
N GLU A 177 -10.30 1.52 7.54
CA GLU A 177 -9.38 0.41 7.39
C GLU A 177 -10.07 -0.76 6.67
N VAL A 178 -9.49 -1.18 5.53
CA VAL A 178 -9.92 -2.36 4.78
C VAL A 178 -8.77 -3.35 4.71
N LYS A 179 -9.00 -4.55 5.22
CA LYS A 179 -8.01 -5.63 5.16
C LYS A 179 -8.08 -6.30 3.80
N GLU A 180 -7.04 -6.15 3.02
CA GLU A 180 -6.89 -6.93 1.79
C GLU A 180 -6.52 -8.38 2.11
N PRO A 181 -7.00 -9.35 1.31
CA PRO A 181 -6.55 -10.73 1.41
C PRO A 181 -5.03 -10.81 1.27
N LYS A 182 -4.41 -11.67 2.05
CA LYS A 182 -2.96 -11.91 1.90
C LYS A 182 -2.71 -12.63 0.59
N VAL A 183 -1.84 -12.08 -0.25
CA VAL A 183 -1.41 -12.76 -1.48
C VAL A 183 -0.58 -14.00 -1.08
N PRO A 184 -0.97 -15.20 -1.51
CA PRO A 184 -0.22 -16.41 -1.23
C PRO A 184 1.21 -16.33 -1.79
N THR A 185 2.18 -16.83 -1.04
CA THR A 185 3.60 -16.81 -1.45
C THR A 185 3.82 -17.46 -2.82
N MET A 186 3.04 -18.49 -3.16
CA MET A 186 3.08 -19.14 -4.46
C MET A 186 2.85 -18.18 -5.63
N MET A 187 1.99 -17.15 -5.49
CA MET A 187 1.73 -16.16 -6.54
C MET A 187 2.98 -15.35 -6.88
N TYR A 188 3.75 -14.98 -5.83
CA TYR A 188 5.01 -14.28 -6.03
C TYR A 188 6.00 -15.12 -6.86
N TYR A 189 6.14 -16.41 -6.52
CA TYR A 189 7.05 -17.29 -7.26
C TYR A 189 6.56 -17.59 -8.68
N LEU A 190 5.26 -17.78 -8.89
CA LEU A 190 4.70 -17.95 -10.24
C LEU A 190 5.03 -16.77 -11.16
N ALA A 191 5.02 -15.56 -10.63
CA ALA A 191 5.38 -14.36 -11.37
C ALA A 191 6.91 -14.22 -11.52
N ALA A 192 7.69 -14.48 -10.46
CA ALA A 192 9.14 -14.30 -10.45
C ALA A 192 9.89 -15.34 -11.32
N ASP A 193 9.43 -16.59 -11.31
CA ASP A 193 10.04 -17.69 -12.07
C ASP A 193 9.59 -17.74 -13.53
N THR A 194 8.90 -16.71 -14.01
CA THR A 194 8.38 -16.59 -15.37
C THR A 194 7.39 -17.67 -15.81
N VAL A 195 7.04 -18.64 -14.98
CA VAL A 195 6.12 -19.74 -15.31
C VAL A 195 4.78 -19.22 -15.83
N LEU A 196 4.20 -18.24 -15.12
CA LEU A 196 2.97 -17.60 -15.55
C LEU A 196 3.13 -16.82 -16.83
N PHE A 197 4.21 -16.04 -16.96
CA PHE A 197 4.52 -15.25 -18.14
C PHE A 197 4.65 -16.13 -19.39
N ASP A 198 5.42 -17.22 -19.32
CA ASP A 198 5.66 -18.13 -20.42
C ASP A 198 4.36 -18.84 -20.82
N PHE A 199 3.60 -19.35 -19.86
CA PHE A 199 2.32 -19.98 -20.10
C PHE A 199 1.33 -19.04 -20.80
N VAL A 200 1.17 -17.82 -20.29
CA VAL A 200 0.26 -16.82 -20.88
C VAL A 200 0.73 -16.38 -22.26
N THR A 201 2.03 -16.34 -22.50
CA THR A 201 2.57 -16.04 -23.82
C THR A 201 2.21 -17.13 -24.83
N ASP A 202 2.39 -18.41 -24.48
CA ASP A 202 2.00 -19.55 -25.31
C ASP A 202 0.48 -19.64 -25.52
N TRP A 203 -0.29 -19.30 -24.47
CA TRP A 203 -1.74 -19.24 -24.51
C TRP A 203 -2.22 -18.15 -25.49
N ALA A 204 -1.66 -16.95 -25.40
CA ALA A 204 -2.01 -15.81 -26.26
C ALA A 204 -1.69 -16.05 -27.74
N GLN A 205 -0.66 -16.84 -28.06
CA GLN A 205 -0.37 -17.22 -29.45
C GLN A 205 -1.48 -18.07 -30.06
N LYS A 206 -2.19 -18.86 -29.25
CA LYS A 206 -3.29 -19.73 -29.67
C LYS A 206 -4.64 -19.03 -29.71
N HIS A 207 -4.79 -17.92 -28.97
CA HIS A 207 -6.01 -17.15 -28.84
C HIS A 207 -5.82 -15.73 -29.41
N LYS A 208 -6.28 -15.48 -30.63
CA LYS A 208 -6.08 -14.18 -31.30
C LYS A 208 -6.83 -13.03 -30.67
N THR A 209 -7.93 -13.33 -29.99
CA THR A 209 -8.81 -12.34 -29.33
C THR A 209 -9.33 -12.92 -28.02
N ILE A 210 -9.71 -12.05 -27.10
CA ILE A 210 -10.41 -12.40 -25.86
C ILE A 210 -11.72 -11.59 -25.77
N ALA A 211 -12.60 -11.96 -24.85
CA ALA A 211 -13.78 -11.19 -24.51
C ALA A 211 -13.41 -9.78 -24.02
N PRO A 212 -14.33 -8.80 -24.05
CA PRO A 212 -14.14 -7.52 -23.41
C PRO A 212 -13.71 -7.70 -21.95
N ILE A 213 -12.90 -6.75 -21.42
CA ILE A 213 -12.29 -6.88 -20.07
C ILE A 213 -13.36 -7.15 -19.01
N GLU A 214 -14.49 -6.47 -19.11
CA GLU A 214 -15.59 -6.57 -18.16
C GLU A 214 -16.21 -7.97 -18.09
N GLU A 215 -16.14 -8.72 -19.20
CA GLU A 215 -16.73 -10.04 -19.35
C GLU A 215 -15.68 -11.17 -19.28
N PHE A 216 -14.40 -10.80 -19.39
CA PHE A 216 -13.33 -11.79 -19.42
C PHE A 216 -13.17 -12.50 -18.07
N THR A 217 -13.14 -13.81 -18.11
CA THR A 217 -12.84 -14.67 -16.97
C THR A 217 -11.96 -15.85 -17.43
N VAL A 218 -11.09 -16.32 -16.55
CA VAL A 218 -10.27 -17.51 -16.82
C VAL A 218 -11.11 -18.76 -16.62
N SER A 219 -11.17 -19.64 -17.63
CA SER A 219 -11.89 -20.91 -17.55
C SER A 219 -11.23 -21.89 -16.55
N ASP A 220 -11.95 -22.96 -16.19
CA ASP A 220 -11.37 -24.02 -15.38
C ASP A 220 -10.37 -24.85 -16.20
N GLU A 221 -10.59 -24.98 -17.50
CA GLU A 221 -9.69 -25.63 -18.44
C GLU A 221 -8.34 -24.91 -18.53
N ASP A 222 -8.35 -23.58 -18.63
CA ASP A 222 -7.14 -22.77 -18.68
C ASP A 222 -6.38 -22.81 -17.35
N PHE A 223 -7.10 -22.80 -16.23
CA PHE A 223 -6.50 -22.97 -14.90
C PHE A 223 -5.79 -24.32 -14.76
N GLU A 224 -6.46 -25.43 -15.15
CA GLU A 224 -5.84 -26.76 -15.13
C GLU A 224 -4.65 -26.86 -16.09
N ALA A 225 -4.72 -26.20 -17.25
CA ALA A 225 -3.59 -26.13 -18.18
C ALA A 225 -2.37 -25.42 -17.57
N LEU A 226 -2.57 -24.31 -16.86
CA LEU A 226 -1.48 -23.63 -16.13
C LEU A 226 -0.89 -24.54 -15.04
N LYS A 227 -1.75 -25.25 -14.28
CA LYS A 227 -1.33 -26.19 -13.23
C LYS A 227 -0.44 -27.32 -13.80
N GLN A 228 -0.82 -27.89 -14.93
CA GLN A 228 -0.02 -28.91 -15.62
C GLN A 228 1.28 -28.33 -16.20
N TYR A 229 1.21 -27.12 -16.74
CA TYR A 229 2.40 -26.42 -17.23
C TYR A 229 3.41 -26.17 -16.11
N ALA A 230 2.98 -25.67 -14.97
CA ALA A 230 3.83 -25.45 -13.80
C ALA A 230 4.50 -26.77 -13.32
N LYS A 231 3.75 -27.88 -13.32
CA LYS A 231 4.31 -29.22 -13.05
C LYS A 231 5.39 -29.62 -14.05
N SER A 232 5.16 -29.40 -15.35
CA SER A 232 6.11 -29.76 -16.40
C SER A 232 7.43 -28.97 -16.31
N LYS A 233 7.37 -27.78 -15.71
CA LYS A 233 8.53 -26.92 -15.45
C LYS A 233 9.21 -27.22 -14.12
N ASN A 234 8.77 -28.24 -13.38
CA ASN A 234 9.24 -28.52 -12.02
C ASN A 234 9.14 -27.31 -11.08
N PHE A 235 8.07 -26.52 -11.22
CA PHE A 235 7.85 -25.32 -10.42
C PHE A 235 7.82 -25.67 -8.93
N THR A 236 8.61 -24.96 -8.15
CA THR A 236 8.69 -25.06 -6.69
C THR A 236 8.71 -23.67 -6.09
N TYR A 237 8.36 -23.55 -4.82
CA TYR A 237 8.41 -22.28 -4.11
C TYR A 237 8.70 -22.49 -2.62
N ASP A 238 9.42 -21.54 -2.03
CA ASP A 238 9.80 -21.57 -0.61
C ASP A 238 8.61 -21.16 0.27
N ARG A 239 8.38 -21.89 1.35
CA ARG A 239 7.45 -21.51 2.40
C ARG A 239 8.20 -21.08 3.65
N GLN A 240 7.78 -19.96 4.24
CA GLN A 240 8.35 -19.52 5.51
C GLN A 240 8.06 -20.53 6.64
N SER A 241 6.88 -21.15 6.61
CA SER A 241 6.53 -22.21 7.59
C SER A 241 7.48 -23.40 7.55
N GLU A 242 7.95 -23.78 6.37
CA GLU A 242 8.94 -24.85 6.19
C GLU A 242 10.31 -24.46 6.76
N LYS A 243 10.75 -23.22 6.47
CA LYS A 243 12.01 -22.67 7.03
C LYS A 243 11.96 -22.60 8.56
N VAL A 244 10.86 -22.11 9.11
CA VAL A 244 10.67 -22.02 10.57
C VAL A 244 10.63 -23.40 11.20
N LEU A 245 9.98 -24.40 10.56
CA LEU A 245 9.94 -25.77 11.05
C LEU A 245 11.35 -26.40 11.05
N ARG A 246 12.15 -26.15 10.00
CA ARG A 246 13.54 -26.61 9.94
C ARG A 246 14.36 -26.04 11.09
N ASN A 247 14.30 -24.73 11.30
CA ASN A 247 14.99 -24.10 12.42
C ASN A 247 14.50 -24.62 13.78
N LEU A 248 13.18 -24.84 13.92
CA LEU A 248 12.61 -25.42 15.15
C LEU A 248 13.14 -26.84 15.40
N LYS A 249 13.28 -27.66 14.35
CA LYS A 249 13.85 -29.02 14.46
C LYS A 249 15.31 -28.95 14.93
N GLU A 250 16.12 -28.03 14.37
CA GLU A 250 17.53 -27.84 14.78
C GLU A 250 17.66 -27.43 16.25
N VAL A 251 16.78 -26.54 16.72
CA VAL A 251 16.73 -26.12 18.13
C VAL A 251 16.27 -27.27 19.03
N ALA A 252 15.20 -27.98 18.65
CA ALA A 252 14.67 -29.10 19.41
C ALA A 252 15.66 -30.29 19.48
N GLU A 253 16.47 -30.51 18.44
CA GLU A 253 17.55 -31.48 18.44
C GLU A 253 18.66 -31.09 19.43
N PHE A 254 19.08 -29.83 19.43
CA PHE A 254 20.07 -29.29 20.36
C PHE A 254 19.62 -29.37 21.83
N GLU A 255 18.31 -29.15 22.06
CA GLU A 255 17.71 -29.22 23.41
C GLU A 255 17.32 -30.64 23.84
N GLY A 256 17.43 -31.65 22.95
CA GLY A 256 17.13 -33.07 23.23
C GLY A 256 15.65 -33.47 23.11
N TYR A 257 14.76 -32.55 22.67
CA TYR A 257 13.31 -32.85 22.53
C TYR A 257 12.95 -33.56 21.22
N LEU A 258 13.80 -33.49 20.20
CA LEU A 258 13.47 -34.05 18.88
C LEU A 258 13.30 -35.56 18.89
N GLU A 259 14.07 -36.28 19.73
CA GLU A 259 13.98 -37.74 19.84
C GLU A 259 12.70 -38.19 20.54
N GLU A 260 12.26 -37.45 21.57
CA GLU A 260 11.06 -37.78 22.35
C GLU A 260 9.78 -37.53 21.54
N ASP A 261 9.73 -36.48 20.74
CA ASP A 261 8.54 -36.04 19.99
C ASP A 261 8.67 -36.19 18.46
N SER A 262 9.51 -37.11 17.99
CA SER A 262 9.82 -37.29 16.57
C SER A 262 8.57 -37.50 15.68
N THR A 263 7.51 -38.11 16.22
CA THR A 263 6.26 -38.37 15.50
C THR A 263 5.50 -37.05 15.22
N ALA A 264 5.41 -36.15 16.19
CA ALA A 264 4.77 -34.86 16.05
C ALA A 264 5.47 -33.99 14.99
N PHE A 265 6.80 -33.96 15.00
CA PHE A 265 7.59 -33.25 14.01
C PHE A 265 7.39 -33.83 12.60
N LYS A 266 7.35 -35.16 12.44
CA LYS A 266 7.10 -35.79 11.15
C LYS A 266 5.70 -35.51 10.60
N GLU A 267 4.68 -35.54 11.46
CA GLU A 267 3.32 -35.19 11.07
C GLU A 267 3.20 -33.73 10.64
N LEU A 268 3.84 -32.83 11.38
CA LEU A 268 3.85 -31.40 11.05
C LEU A 268 4.59 -31.16 9.72
N GLU A 269 5.73 -31.80 9.52
CA GLU A 269 6.49 -31.75 8.27
C GLU A 269 5.66 -32.23 7.09
N ALA A 270 4.99 -33.38 7.20
CA ALA A 270 4.12 -33.90 6.15
C ALA A 270 2.95 -32.97 5.81
N LYS A 271 2.40 -32.25 6.81
CA LYS A 271 1.33 -31.24 6.60
C LYS A 271 1.86 -29.95 6.00
N LEU A 272 3.08 -29.57 6.28
CA LEU A 272 3.70 -28.33 5.79
C LEU A 272 4.53 -28.54 4.53
N THR A 273 4.84 -29.77 4.12
CA THR A 273 5.53 -30.05 2.85
C THR A 273 4.71 -29.50 1.68
N PRO A 274 5.32 -28.73 0.78
CA PRO A 274 4.64 -28.20 -0.40
C PRO A 274 4.00 -29.31 -1.23
N ASN A 275 2.73 -29.14 -1.56
CA ASN A 275 2.03 -29.98 -2.51
C ASN A 275 1.41 -29.08 -3.57
N LEU A 276 2.06 -29.03 -4.72
CA LEU A 276 1.69 -28.13 -5.80
C LEU A 276 0.21 -28.27 -6.21
N GLU A 277 -0.30 -29.50 -6.29
CA GLU A 277 -1.71 -29.74 -6.65
C GLU A 277 -2.67 -29.15 -5.62
N LYS A 278 -2.47 -29.49 -4.34
CA LYS A 278 -3.30 -28.96 -3.26
C LYS A 278 -3.20 -27.44 -3.15
N ASP A 279 -2.03 -26.88 -3.42
CA ASP A 279 -1.83 -25.45 -3.30
C ASP A 279 -2.46 -24.68 -4.46
N PHE A 280 -2.41 -25.20 -5.69
CA PHE A 280 -3.19 -24.66 -6.81
C PHE A 280 -4.69 -24.71 -6.52
N ASP A 281 -5.20 -25.85 -6.04
CA ASP A 281 -6.63 -25.99 -5.75
C ASP A 281 -7.07 -25.08 -4.59
N ARG A 282 -6.21 -24.93 -3.58
CA ARG A 282 -6.45 -24.04 -2.43
C ARG A 282 -6.51 -22.58 -2.78
N PHE A 283 -5.70 -22.17 -3.74
CA PHE A 283 -5.55 -20.76 -4.17
C PHE A 283 -6.09 -20.54 -5.59
N LYS A 284 -7.09 -21.33 -5.99
CA LYS A 284 -7.65 -21.33 -7.34
C LYS A 284 -8.10 -19.94 -7.78
N ASP A 285 -8.81 -19.23 -6.92
CA ASP A 285 -9.37 -17.92 -7.25
C ASP A 285 -8.25 -16.85 -7.40
N GLU A 286 -7.26 -16.89 -6.53
CA GLU A 286 -6.10 -15.98 -6.63
C GLU A 286 -5.25 -16.29 -7.87
N VAL A 287 -5.04 -17.56 -8.20
CA VAL A 287 -4.33 -17.96 -9.43
C VAL A 287 -5.09 -17.48 -10.65
N LYS A 288 -6.40 -17.70 -10.73
CA LYS A 288 -7.24 -17.24 -11.84
C LYS A 288 -7.20 -15.71 -11.97
N ARG A 289 -7.23 -14.98 -10.87
CA ARG A 289 -7.15 -13.52 -10.86
C ARG A 289 -5.81 -13.01 -11.42
N VAL A 290 -4.69 -13.55 -10.95
CA VAL A 290 -3.36 -13.18 -11.45
C VAL A 290 -3.18 -13.58 -12.92
N MET A 291 -3.70 -14.73 -13.30
CA MET A 291 -3.70 -15.21 -14.69
C MET A 291 -4.56 -14.30 -15.59
N ALA A 292 -5.75 -13.89 -15.15
CA ALA A 292 -6.60 -12.97 -15.89
C ALA A 292 -5.91 -11.64 -16.16
N ALA A 293 -5.28 -11.05 -15.13
CA ALA A 293 -4.54 -9.79 -15.27
C ALA A 293 -3.40 -9.93 -16.29
N GLU A 294 -2.65 -11.04 -16.24
CA GLU A 294 -1.53 -11.27 -17.16
C GLU A 294 -2.01 -11.55 -18.60
N ILE A 295 -3.14 -12.25 -18.78
CA ILE A 295 -3.77 -12.45 -20.11
C ILE A 295 -4.27 -11.11 -20.64
N VAL A 296 -5.09 -10.39 -19.90
CA VAL A 296 -5.67 -9.10 -20.31
C VAL A 296 -4.58 -8.12 -20.74
N LYS A 297 -3.45 -8.11 -20.03
CA LYS A 297 -2.28 -7.30 -20.36
C LYS A 297 -1.72 -7.57 -21.77
N ARG A 298 -1.80 -8.81 -22.27
CA ARG A 298 -1.33 -9.15 -23.64
C ARG A 298 -2.18 -8.50 -24.73
N TYR A 299 -3.48 -8.26 -24.47
CA TYR A 299 -4.40 -7.72 -25.47
C TYR A 299 -4.71 -6.24 -25.29
N TYR A 300 -4.75 -5.78 -24.04
CA TYR A 300 -5.17 -4.42 -23.70
C TYR A 300 -4.08 -3.60 -22.97
N TYR A 301 -2.85 -4.12 -22.92
CA TYR A 301 -1.68 -3.50 -22.32
C TYR A 301 -1.89 -3.13 -20.83
N GLN A 302 -1.12 -2.18 -20.34
CA GLN A 302 -1.20 -1.72 -18.93
C GLN A 302 -2.58 -1.18 -18.55
N ARG A 303 -3.27 -0.56 -19.50
CA ARG A 303 -4.63 -0.06 -19.26
C ARG A 303 -5.60 -1.20 -18.94
N GLY A 304 -5.50 -2.30 -19.69
CA GLY A 304 -6.32 -3.49 -19.45
C GLY A 304 -5.99 -4.16 -18.12
N GLU A 305 -4.70 -4.33 -17.82
CA GLU A 305 -4.24 -4.85 -16.53
C GLU A 305 -4.81 -4.04 -15.36
N LEU A 306 -4.79 -2.70 -15.47
CA LEU A 306 -5.36 -1.83 -14.45
C LEU A 306 -6.88 -2.01 -14.32
N GLN A 307 -7.62 -2.06 -15.43
CA GLN A 307 -9.07 -2.31 -15.41
C GLN A 307 -9.40 -3.66 -14.78
N GLU A 308 -8.65 -4.71 -15.10
CA GLU A 308 -8.82 -6.05 -14.52
C GLU A 308 -8.56 -6.04 -13.01
N SER A 309 -7.52 -5.32 -12.55
CA SER A 309 -7.17 -5.24 -11.13
C SER A 309 -8.19 -4.50 -10.27
N LEU A 310 -9.11 -3.75 -10.87
CA LEU A 310 -10.19 -3.05 -10.16
C LEU A 310 -11.42 -3.93 -9.94
N LYS A 311 -11.49 -5.12 -10.54
CA LYS A 311 -12.55 -6.10 -10.27
C LYS A 311 -12.40 -6.64 -8.84
N ASP A 312 -13.50 -6.75 -8.13
CA ASP A 312 -13.54 -7.28 -6.76
C ASP A 312 -12.55 -6.59 -5.77
N ASP A 313 -12.27 -5.30 -6.01
CA ASP A 313 -11.37 -4.50 -5.19
C ASP A 313 -12.12 -3.94 -3.97
N LEU A 314 -12.01 -4.64 -2.84
CA LEU A 314 -12.69 -4.30 -1.58
C LEU A 314 -12.36 -2.88 -1.08
N VAL A 315 -11.16 -2.37 -1.37
CA VAL A 315 -10.75 -1.03 -0.95
C VAL A 315 -11.43 0.02 -1.83
N LEU A 316 -11.47 -0.22 -3.13
CA LEU A 316 -12.21 0.63 -4.08
C LEU A 316 -13.72 0.60 -3.80
N GLU A 317 -14.30 -0.58 -3.57
CA GLU A 317 -15.73 -0.72 -3.21
C GLU A 317 -16.06 0.12 -1.98
N LYS A 318 -15.24 0.04 -0.91
CA LYS A 318 -15.43 0.85 0.28
C LYS A 318 -15.31 2.35 0.01
N ALA A 319 -14.39 2.77 -0.84
CA ALA A 319 -14.26 4.17 -1.23
C ALA A 319 -15.49 4.65 -2.02
N LEU A 320 -16.02 3.82 -2.92
CA LEU A 320 -17.24 4.12 -3.68
C LEU A 320 -18.48 4.18 -2.79
N GLU A 321 -18.59 3.28 -1.80
CA GLU A 321 -19.64 3.34 -0.77
C GLU A 321 -19.61 4.68 -0.03
N VAL A 322 -18.44 5.10 0.46
CA VAL A 322 -18.28 6.37 1.19
C VAL A 322 -18.58 7.58 0.31
N LEU A 323 -18.13 7.57 -0.95
CA LEU A 323 -18.39 8.65 -1.91
C LEU A 323 -19.85 8.67 -2.38
N GLY A 324 -20.54 7.53 -2.36
CA GLY A 324 -21.96 7.38 -2.70
C GLY A 324 -22.92 7.84 -1.59
N ASP A 325 -22.43 7.99 -0.35
CA ASP A 325 -23.18 8.49 0.80
C ASP A 325 -22.66 9.88 1.23
N PRO A 326 -23.28 10.99 0.78
CA PRO A 326 -22.83 12.34 1.12
C PRO A 326 -22.88 12.65 2.63
N ASP A 327 -23.74 11.99 3.39
CA ASP A 327 -23.84 12.19 4.83
C ASP A 327 -22.71 11.47 5.56
N LEU A 328 -22.40 10.24 5.17
CA LEU A 328 -21.23 9.50 5.67
C LEU A 328 -19.94 10.26 5.36
N TYR A 329 -19.76 10.72 4.12
CA TYR A 329 -18.60 11.49 3.69
C TYR A 329 -18.41 12.76 4.55
N ARG A 330 -19.47 13.54 4.72
CA ARG A 330 -19.44 14.78 5.53
C ARG A 330 -19.16 14.50 6.99
N ARG A 331 -19.81 13.50 7.60
CA ARG A 331 -19.57 13.10 9.00
C ARG A 331 -18.13 12.64 9.21
N THR A 332 -17.56 11.88 8.30
CA THR A 332 -16.17 11.42 8.38
C THR A 332 -15.17 12.58 8.40
N LEU A 333 -15.44 13.66 7.68
CA LEU A 333 -14.62 14.86 7.65
C LEU A 333 -15.03 15.92 8.69
N SER A 334 -15.92 15.59 9.64
CA SER A 334 -16.38 16.49 10.71
C SER A 334 -15.78 16.07 12.05
N VAL A 335 -15.83 16.97 13.03
CA VAL A 335 -15.45 16.66 14.41
C VAL A 335 -16.39 15.59 14.98
N PRO A 336 -15.91 14.53 15.65
CA PRO A 336 -16.78 13.64 16.42
C PRO A 336 -17.61 14.41 17.43
N VAL A 337 -18.91 14.15 17.46
CA VAL A 337 -19.89 14.85 18.33
C VAL A 337 -19.49 14.80 19.82
N GLU A 338 -18.78 13.76 20.25
CA GLU A 338 -18.25 13.60 21.62
C GLU A 338 -17.20 14.65 22.00
N LEU A 339 -16.41 15.16 21.04
CA LEU A 339 -15.42 16.23 21.25
C LEU A 339 -16.06 17.63 21.25
N GLU A 340 -17.13 17.84 20.49
CA GLU A 340 -17.90 19.11 20.54
C GLU A 340 -18.59 19.32 21.89
N ALA A 341 -19.05 18.25 22.53
CA ALA A 341 -19.65 18.33 23.88
C ALA A 341 -18.65 18.67 24.97
N ALA A 342 -17.41 18.17 24.85
CA ALA A 342 -16.34 18.44 25.82
C ALA A 342 -15.77 19.87 25.73
N THR A 343 -15.81 20.50 24.55
CA THR A 343 -15.33 21.89 24.38
C THR A 343 -16.37 22.94 24.76
N LYS A 344 -17.66 22.63 24.75
CA LYS A 344 -18.75 23.53 25.18
C LYS A 344 -19.00 23.53 26.70
N GLY A 345 -18.34 22.64 27.43
CA GLY A 345 -18.46 22.55 28.91
C GLY A 345 -17.37 23.24 29.70
N THR A 346 -16.49 24.01 29.08
CA THR A 346 -15.35 24.70 29.69
C THR A 346 -15.34 26.23 29.42
N GLU A 347 -16.51 26.85 29.16
CA GLU A 347 -16.68 28.30 29.21
C GLU A 347 -17.44 28.72 30.50
#